data_e59c9446d1195fcafc69d09cc356a4db
#
_entry.id   e59c9446d1195fcafc69d09cc356a4db
#
_cell.length_a   1.000
_cell.length_b   1.000
_cell.length_c   1.000
_cell.angle_alpha   90.00
_cell.angle_beta   90.00
_cell.angle_gamma   90.00
#
_symmetry.space_group_name_H-M   'P 1'
#
loop_
_entity.id
_entity.type
_entity.pdbx_description
1 polymer ?
#
loop_
_entity_poly.entity_id
_entity_poly.type
_entity_poly.pdbx_seq_one_letter_code
_entity_poly.pdbx_strand_id
1 'polypeptide(L)'
;MANGGEMKKRDATRGNVCLAVLILMVLIFPAGCATTPPAYPRPSPDYAAPPRPEGVFSAMEETIKRNHGDDSSGFLLLDGNGEALQCRLALADSARHTLDLQYYIWYADDSGLLLMKRVVDAANRGVKVRILLDDLKVALSKAPPYIRDKYLASIVSHPNIEIRLFNAWKSRRGAVRGAELLGRMERLNRRMHNKQMIADNRAAIIGGRNIADEYTGFNDEFNFVDLDVLGVGPAARQASEVFDRFWNSEWVVSARDLIEPIPEADAKAIHESVTQRLQASKKLAGIAVEPGDWKDTCGSLEKSLSIGKSRVLTDSPDRDAISHHMPQAVREFLLSADEEVLIT
;
A
#
# COMPACT_ATOMS: atom_id res chain seq x y z
N MET A 1 -20.55 -30.08 -65.35
CA MET A 1 -19.26 -29.99 -64.68
C MET A 1 -18.82 -28.52 -64.63
N ALA A 2 -19.38 -27.74 -63.71
CA ALA A 2 -18.95 -26.38 -63.53
C ALA A 2 -19.35 -25.91 -62.06
N ASN A 3 -18.67 -26.41 -61.06
CA ASN A 3 -18.86 -25.91 -59.69
C ASN A 3 -17.63 -26.08 -58.75
N GLY A 4 -16.48 -26.47 -59.30
CA GLY A 4 -15.27 -26.68 -58.49
C GLY A 4 -14.30 -25.51 -58.44
N GLY A 5 -14.48 -24.49 -59.28
CA GLY A 5 -13.54 -23.35 -59.42
C GLY A 5 -13.83 -22.19 -58.50
N GLU A 6 -15.09 -21.94 -58.15
CA GLU A 6 -15.47 -20.80 -57.28
C GLU A 6 -15.23 -21.04 -55.79
N MET A 7 -15.34 -22.30 -55.30
CA MET A 7 -15.12 -22.62 -53.92
C MET A 7 -13.63 -22.51 -53.50
N LYS A 8 -12.70 -22.92 -54.41
CA LYS A 8 -11.25 -22.75 -54.18
C LYS A 8 -10.79 -21.29 -54.16
N LYS A 9 -11.42 -20.41 -54.97
CA LYS A 9 -11.08 -18.98 -54.97
C LYS A 9 -11.57 -18.26 -53.71
N ARG A 10 -12.72 -18.65 -53.11
CA ARG A 10 -13.24 -18.07 -51.86
C ARG A 10 -12.41 -18.44 -50.64
N ASP A 11 -11.89 -19.65 -50.55
CA ASP A 11 -11.04 -20.06 -49.44
C ASP A 11 -9.63 -19.44 -49.49
N ALA A 12 -9.05 -19.28 -50.70
CA ALA A 12 -7.79 -18.57 -50.88
C ALA A 12 -7.87 -17.08 -50.51
N THR A 13 -9.01 -16.43 -50.83
CA THR A 13 -9.22 -15.01 -50.48
C THR A 13 -9.43 -14.83 -48.98
N ARG A 14 -10.13 -15.76 -48.32
CA ARG A 14 -10.31 -15.74 -46.84
C ARG A 14 -9.00 -16.00 -46.11
N GLY A 15 -8.18 -16.95 -46.56
CA GLY A 15 -6.84 -17.19 -46.00
C GLY A 15 -5.92 -15.97 -46.13
N ASN A 16 -5.93 -15.30 -47.26
CA ASN A 16 -5.12 -14.09 -47.44
C ASN A 16 -5.61 -12.89 -46.64
N VAL A 17 -6.91 -12.74 -46.43
CA VAL A 17 -7.47 -11.68 -45.56
C VAL A 17 -7.14 -11.96 -44.11
N CYS A 18 -7.25 -13.20 -43.62
CA CYS A 18 -6.83 -13.58 -42.26
C CYS A 18 -5.34 -13.37 -42.05
N LEU A 19 -4.49 -13.73 -43.03
CA LEU A 19 -3.05 -13.52 -42.92
C LEU A 19 -2.69 -12.02 -42.99
N ALA A 20 -3.36 -11.23 -43.83
CA ALA A 20 -3.16 -9.78 -43.90
C ALA A 20 -3.63 -9.08 -42.60
N VAL A 21 -4.72 -9.51 -41.96
CA VAL A 21 -5.18 -9.02 -40.65
C VAL A 21 -4.21 -9.43 -39.54
N LEU A 22 -3.67 -10.63 -39.60
CA LEU A 22 -2.67 -11.09 -38.63
C LEU A 22 -1.35 -10.32 -38.77
N ILE A 23 -0.89 -10.08 -39.99
CA ILE A 23 0.30 -9.27 -40.30
C ILE A 23 0.06 -7.80 -39.90
N LEU A 24 -1.13 -7.27 -40.14
CA LEU A 24 -1.50 -5.91 -39.76
C LEU A 24 -1.56 -5.79 -38.23
N MET A 25 -2.06 -6.78 -37.50
CA MET A 25 -1.99 -6.84 -36.05
C MET A 25 -0.55 -6.90 -35.52
N VAL A 26 0.34 -7.63 -36.17
CA VAL A 26 1.77 -7.70 -35.79
C VAL A 26 2.52 -6.41 -36.11
N LEU A 27 2.14 -5.69 -37.17
CA LEU A 27 2.74 -4.40 -37.54
C LEU A 27 2.20 -3.20 -36.75
N ILE A 28 1.02 -3.34 -36.11
CA ILE A 28 0.45 -2.30 -35.23
C ILE A 28 0.99 -2.39 -33.80
N PHE A 29 1.65 -3.52 -33.44
CA PHE A 29 2.42 -3.57 -32.21
C PHE A 29 3.83 -3.05 -32.47
N PRO A 30 4.13 -1.77 -32.22
CA PRO A 30 5.52 -1.37 -32.13
C PRO A 30 6.12 -2.20 -31.00
N ALA A 31 7.07 -3.07 -31.33
CA ALA A 31 7.96 -3.70 -30.37
C ALA A 31 8.83 -2.60 -29.73
N GLY A 32 8.19 -1.71 -29.01
CA GLY A 32 8.80 -0.73 -28.15
C GLY A 32 8.64 -1.23 -26.73
N CYS A 33 9.70 -1.76 -26.16
CA CYS A 33 9.86 -1.95 -24.70
C CYS A 33 9.70 -0.60 -24.00
N ALA A 34 8.49 -0.05 -23.99
CA ALA A 34 8.23 1.23 -23.37
C ALA A 34 7.71 1.00 -21.95
N THR A 35 8.60 0.62 -21.07
CA THR A 35 8.45 0.80 -19.62
C THR A 35 8.51 2.31 -19.30
N THR A 36 7.66 3.16 -19.96
CA THR A 36 7.61 4.58 -19.64
C THR A 36 6.72 4.80 -18.43
N PRO A 37 7.17 5.59 -17.43
CA PRO A 37 6.35 6.04 -16.32
C PRO A 37 5.05 6.71 -16.83
N PRO A 38 4.05 6.86 -15.94
CA PRO A 38 2.84 7.62 -16.27
C PRO A 38 3.21 9.01 -16.76
N ALA A 39 2.50 9.50 -17.78
CA ALA A 39 2.69 10.85 -18.35
C ALA A 39 1.96 11.91 -17.49
N TYR A 40 2.19 11.89 -16.17
CA TYR A 40 1.68 12.88 -15.23
C TYR A 40 2.85 13.70 -14.65
N PRO A 41 2.61 14.93 -14.19
CA PRO A 41 3.63 15.69 -13.46
C PRO A 41 4.19 14.87 -12.30
N ARG A 42 5.50 14.89 -12.12
CA ARG A 42 6.10 14.28 -10.93
C ARG A 42 5.78 15.13 -9.71
N PRO A 43 5.26 14.53 -8.64
CA PRO A 43 5.13 15.24 -7.36
C PRO A 43 6.52 15.69 -6.89
N SER A 44 6.57 16.83 -6.19
CA SER A 44 7.80 17.28 -5.56
C SER A 44 8.33 16.22 -4.58
N PRO A 45 9.65 16.01 -4.52
CA PRO A 45 10.24 15.12 -3.53
C PRO A 45 9.88 15.56 -2.09
N ASP A 46 9.57 14.58 -1.26
CA ASP A 46 9.29 14.78 0.16
C ASP A 46 9.82 13.59 0.96
N TYR A 47 10.38 13.84 2.11
CA TYR A 47 11.11 12.86 2.91
C TYR A 47 10.57 12.79 4.34
N ALA A 48 10.81 11.67 5.02
CA ALA A 48 10.47 11.49 6.42
C ALA A 48 11.11 12.60 7.28
N ALA A 49 10.29 13.21 8.13
CA ALA A 49 10.81 14.17 9.10
C ALA A 49 11.67 13.46 10.16
N PRO A 50 12.71 14.12 10.69
CA PRO A 50 13.47 13.58 11.82
C PRO A 50 12.53 13.27 13.00
N PRO A 51 12.79 12.19 13.76
CA PRO A 51 11.97 11.83 14.92
C PRO A 51 12.07 12.91 16.01
N ARG A 52 10.93 13.29 16.58
CA ARG A 52 10.87 14.29 17.66
C ARG A 52 10.77 13.60 19.04
N PRO A 53 11.26 14.24 20.13
CA PRO A 53 11.30 13.61 21.46
C PRO A 53 9.95 13.62 22.18
N GLU A 54 8.87 13.28 21.48
CA GLU A 54 7.51 13.33 21.99
C GLU A 54 6.74 12.04 21.68
N GLY A 55 5.75 11.73 22.52
CA GLY A 55 4.85 10.61 22.32
C GLY A 55 5.34 9.29 22.91
N VAL A 56 4.45 8.31 22.90
CA VAL A 56 4.68 6.99 23.52
C VAL A 56 5.83 6.24 22.84
N PHE A 57 5.95 6.30 21.53
CA PHE A 57 7.02 5.61 20.79
C PHE A 57 8.40 6.22 21.06
N SER A 58 8.47 7.54 21.35
CA SER A 58 9.71 8.17 21.80
C SER A 58 10.14 7.61 23.15
N ALA A 59 9.21 7.48 24.12
CA ALA A 59 9.51 6.93 25.42
C ALA A 59 9.99 5.49 25.34
N MET A 60 9.33 4.65 24.53
CA MET A 60 9.73 3.26 24.29
C MET A 60 11.14 3.18 23.68
N GLU A 61 11.44 3.97 22.64
CA GLU A 61 12.75 3.99 22.01
C GLU A 61 13.84 4.42 22.98
N GLU A 62 13.62 5.45 23.79
CA GLU A 62 14.58 5.91 24.78
C GLU A 62 14.85 4.86 25.88
N THR A 63 13.85 4.07 26.24
CA THR A 63 14.03 2.93 27.16
C THR A 63 14.89 1.83 26.53
N ILE A 64 14.59 1.48 25.26
CA ILE A 64 15.38 0.49 24.50
C ILE A 64 16.83 0.95 24.39
N LYS A 65 17.04 2.19 23.94
CA LYS A 65 18.36 2.79 23.77
C LYS A 65 19.16 2.81 25.07
N ARG A 66 18.57 3.21 26.16
CA ARG A 66 19.21 3.27 27.48
C ARG A 66 19.67 1.91 27.95
N ASN A 67 18.87 0.86 27.72
CA ASN A 67 19.13 -0.47 28.23
C ASN A 67 19.98 -1.34 27.30
N HIS A 68 19.96 -1.06 25.97
CA HIS A 68 20.54 -1.96 24.97
C HIS A 68 21.42 -1.25 23.92
N GLY A 69 21.54 0.08 23.98
CA GLY A 69 22.37 0.88 23.06
C GLY A 69 21.62 1.48 21.88
N ASP A 70 22.25 2.45 21.22
CA ASP A 70 21.67 3.33 20.19
C ASP A 70 21.20 2.59 18.93
N ASP A 71 21.84 1.47 18.59
CA ASP A 71 21.55 0.68 17.37
C ASP A 71 20.46 -0.38 17.60
N SER A 72 19.93 -0.48 18.82
CA SER A 72 18.95 -1.50 19.17
C SER A 72 17.54 -1.07 18.87
N SER A 73 16.77 -1.98 18.28
CA SER A 73 15.33 -1.87 18.06
C SER A 73 14.58 -2.88 18.91
N GLY A 74 13.35 -2.54 19.28
CA GLY A 74 12.41 -3.48 19.88
C GLY A 74 11.46 -4.04 18.85
N PHE A 75 11.18 -5.35 18.90
CA PHE A 75 10.32 -6.05 17.94
C PHE A 75 9.21 -6.81 18.62
N LEU A 76 8.01 -6.76 18.02
CA LEU A 76 6.89 -7.62 18.39
C LEU A 76 6.36 -8.30 17.13
N LEU A 77 6.26 -9.64 17.16
CA LEU A 77 5.59 -10.39 16.11
C LEU A 77 4.07 -10.23 16.26
N LEU A 78 3.39 -9.88 15.20
CA LEU A 78 1.94 -9.75 15.12
C LEU A 78 1.39 -10.90 14.27
N ASP A 79 1.13 -12.04 14.87
CA ASP A 79 0.60 -13.23 14.21
C ASP A 79 -0.93 -13.25 14.19
N GLY A 80 -1.58 -12.64 15.19
CA GLY A 80 -3.03 -12.52 15.28
C GLY A 80 -3.61 -11.43 14.37
N ASN A 81 -4.65 -11.76 13.57
CA ASN A 81 -5.30 -10.80 12.67
C ASN A 81 -5.90 -9.60 13.42
N GLY A 82 -6.59 -9.85 14.54
CA GLY A 82 -7.18 -8.79 15.38
C GLY A 82 -6.12 -7.92 16.05
N GLU A 83 -5.05 -8.52 16.56
CA GLU A 83 -3.92 -7.82 17.16
C GLU A 83 -3.22 -6.92 16.13
N ALA A 84 -3.00 -7.44 14.92
CA ALA A 84 -2.38 -6.68 13.83
C ALA A 84 -3.20 -5.44 13.44
N LEU A 85 -4.54 -5.53 13.46
CA LEU A 85 -5.41 -4.37 13.27
C LEU A 85 -5.31 -3.40 14.46
N GLN A 86 -5.42 -3.90 15.70
CA GLN A 86 -5.34 -3.05 16.90
C GLN A 86 -4.02 -2.28 16.96
N CYS A 87 -2.89 -2.91 16.63
CA CYS A 87 -1.60 -2.22 16.55
C CYS A 87 -1.59 -1.10 15.50
N ARG A 88 -2.24 -1.30 14.35
CA ARG A 88 -2.37 -0.22 13.33
C ARG A 88 -3.23 0.94 13.83
N LEU A 89 -4.33 0.63 14.52
CA LEU A 89 -5.16 1.67 15.15
C LEU A 89 -4.36 2.42 16.21
N ALA A 90 -3.60 1.71 17.05
CA ALA A 90 -2.73 2.31 18.05
C ALA A 90 -1.67 3.23 17.43
N LEU A 91 -1.05 2.84 16.31
CA LEU A 91 -0.10 3.69 15.60
C LEU A 91 -0.78 4.98 15.08
N ALA A 92 -1.96 4.86 14.46
CA ALA A 92 -2.70 6.02 13.96
C ALA A 92 -3.12 6.97 15.09
N ASP A 93 -3.63 6.42 16.19
CA ASP A 93 -4.12 7.21 17.32
C ASP A 93 -2.98 7.89 18.09
N SER A 94 -1.83 7.21 18.20
CA SER A 94 -0.65 7.69 18.97
C SER A 94 0.27 8.59 18.17
N ALA A 95 0.16 8.62 16.83
CA ALA A 95 0.96 9.49 15.98
C ALA A 95 0.74 10.97 16.34
N ARG A 96 1.84 11.72 16.45
CA ARG A 96 1.86 13.13 16.83
C ARG A 96 2.30 14.07 15.72
N HIS A 97 3.18 13.62 14.83
CA HIS A 97 3.80 14.48 13.83
C HIS A 97 3.65 13.94 12.41
N THR A 98 3.91 12.65 12.20
CA THR A 98 3.91 12.04 10.87
C THR A 98 3.28 10.66 10.91
N LEU A 99 2.62 10.29 9.81
CA LEU A 99 2.08 8.95 9.60
C LEU A 99 2.23 8.60 8.11
N ASP A 100 3.07 7.60 7.83
CA ASP A 100 3.35 7.13 6.49
C ASP A 100 2.75 5.73 6.29
N LEU A 101 1.99 5.55 5.22
CA LEU A 101 1.29 4.31 4.93
C LEU A 101 1.57 3.87 3.49
N GLN A 102 2.05 2.65 3.31
CA GLN A 102 2.34 2.06 2.01
C GLN A 102 1.67 0.70 1.91
N TYR A 103 0.71 0.55 0.97
CA TYR A 103 -0.06 -0.68 0.83
C TYR A 103 -0.31 -1.04 -0.63
N TYR A 104 -0.31 -2.35 -0.91
CA TYR A 104 -0.70 -2.89 -2.20
C TYR A 104 -2.23 -2.94 -2.36
N ILE A 105 -2.94 -3.38 -1.29
CA ILE A 105 -4.40 -3.44 -1.25
C ILE A 105 -4.90 -2.60 -0.06
N TRP A 106 -5.89 -1.76 -0.32
CA TRP A 106 -6.69 -1.09 0.69
C TRP A 106 -8.13 -1.07 0.21
N TYR A 107 -8.99 -1.88 0.84
CA TYR A 107 -10.40 -1.94 0.48
C TYR A 107 -11.23 -0.99 1.35
N ALA A 108 -12.39 -0.56 0.81
CA ALA A 108 -13.37 0.24 1.55
C ALA A 108 -14.43 -0.67 2.22
N ASP A 109 -13.94 -1.73 2.90
CA ASP A 109 -14.71 -2.60 3.79
C ASP A 109 -14.63 -2.09 5.24
N ASP A 110 -15.12 -2.84 6.21
CA ASP A 110 -15.26 -2.33 7.57
C ASP A 110 -13.90 -2.06 8.23
N SER A 111 -12.92 -2.94 8.07
CA SER A 111 -11.56 -2.73 8.60
C SER A 111 -10.82 -1.60 7.90
N GLY A 112 -10.95 -1.53 6.57
CA GLY A 112 -10.29 -0.50 5.78
C GLY A 112 -10.88 0.90 6.00
N LEU A 113 -12.19 1.00 6.17
CA LEU A 113 -12.86 2.25 6.53
C LEU A 113 -12.51 2.68 7.95
N LEU A 114 -12.44 1.73 8.90
CA LEU A 114 -12.07 2.01 10.29
C LEU A 114 -10.64 2.58 10.38
N LEU A 115 -9.67 1.90 9.75
CA LEU A 115 -8.29 2.40 9.75
C LEU A 115 -8.19 3.76 9.04
N MET A 116 -8.87 3.95 7.91
CA MET A 116 -8.86 5.24 7.21
C MET A 116 -9.48 6.35 8.06
N LYS A 117 -10.59 6.08 8.80
CA LYS A 117 -11.13 7.03 9.76
C LYS A 117 -10.08 7.46 10.78
N ARG A 118 -9.34 6.52 11.38
CA ARG A 118 -8.27 6.83 12.35
C ARG A 118 -7.13 7.63 11.74
N VAL A 119 -6.81 7.38 10.47
CA VAL A 119 -5.82 8.16 9.71
C VAL A 119 -6.31 9.60 9.49
N VAL A 120 -7.58 9.78 9.12
CA VAL A 120 -8.19 11.11 8.99
C VAL A 120 -8.25 11.83 10.36
N ASP A 121 -8.59 11.11 11.43
CA ASP A 121 -8.58 11.67 12.79
C ASP A 121 -7.17 12.11 13.21
N ALA A 122 -6.13 11.35 12.84
CA ALA A 122 -4.74 11.78 13.05
C ALA A 122 -4.42 13.07 12.26
N ALA A 123 -4.82 13.14 11.00
CA ALA A 123 -4.65 14.33 10.17
C ALA A 123 -5.41 15.56 10.74
N ASN A 124 -6.62 15.35 11.29
CA ASN A 124 -7.40 16.40 11.99
C ASN A 124 -6.68 16.92 13.25
N ARG A 125 -5.87 16.07 13.91
CA ARG A 125 -5.00 16.49 15.03
C ARG A 125 -3.75 17.24 14.59
N GLY A 126 -3.52 17.42 13.28
CA GLY A 126 -2.36 18.09 12.70
C GLY A 126 -1.22 17.17 12.29
N VAL A 127 -1.40 15.86 12.35
CA VAL A 127 -0.42 14.88 11.86
C VAL A 127 -0.29 15.00 10.34
N LYS A 128 0.93 15.10 9.82
CA LYS A 128 1.21 15.02 8.38
C LYS A 128 1.12 13.57 7.94
N VAL A 129 0.20 13.28 7.03
CA VAL A 129 -0.08 11.93 6.55
C VAL A 129 0.35 11.78 5.09
N ARG A 130 1.15 10.73 4.79
CA ARG A 130 1.52 10.33 3.43
C ARG A 130 1.00 8.91 3.17
N ILE A 131 0.21 8.74 2.12
CA ILE A 131 -0.38 7.45 1.75
C ILE A 131 0.06 7.07 0.34
N LEU A 132 0.78 5.97 0.20
CA LEU A 132 1.21 5.40 -1.07
C LEU A 132 0.46 4.10 -1.35
N LEU A 133 -0.32 4.07 -2.44
CA LEU A 133 -1.12 2.92 -2.84
C LEU A 133 -0.74 2.45 -4.23
N ASP A 134 -0.78 1.13 -4.45
CA ASP A 134 -0.71 0.57 -5.80
C ASP A 134 -2.05 0.76 -6.53
N ASP A 135 -2.04 1.40 -7.70
CA ASP A 135 -3.29 1.76 -8.40
C ASP A 135 -4.04 0.57 -9.01
N LEU A 136 -3.42 -0.60 -9.15
CA LEU A 136 -4.10 -1.79 -9.67
C LEU A 136 -5.30 -2.18 -8.80
N LYS A 137 -5.08 -2.23 -7.49
CA LYS A 137 -6.09 -2.69 -6.53
C LYS A 137 -7.07 -1.60 -6.11
N VAL A 138 -6.66 -0.34 -6.08
CA VAL A 138 -7.61 0.80 -5.95
C VAL A 138 -8.65 0.75 -7.06
N ALA A 139 -8.23 0.38 -8.27
CA ALA A 139 -9.11 0.25 -9.41
C ALA A 139 -10.02 -1.00 -9.39
N LEU A 140 -9.64 -2.06 -8.67
CA LEU A 140 -10.38 -3.33 -8.57
C LEU A 140 -11.15 -3.49 -7.25
N SER A 141 -11.26 -2.43 -6.43
CA SER A 141 -12.02 -2.46 -5.16
C SER A 141 -13.44 -2.99 -5.33
N LYS A 142 -13.88 -3.84 -4.38
CA LYS A 142 -15.23 -4.42 -4.33
C LYS A 142 -16.34 -3.38 -4.07
N ALA A 143 -15.98 -2.18 -3.56
CA ALA A 143 -16.96 -1.13 -3.31
C ALA A 143 -17.55 -0.56 -4.62
N PRO A 144 -18.83 -0.18 -4.65
CA PRO A 144 -19.41 0.52 -5.79
C PRO A 144 -18.57 1.73 -6.19
N PRO A 145 -18.23 1.91 -7.48
CA PRO A 145 -17.27 2.92 -7.93
C PRO A 145 -17.58 4.33 -7.40
N TYR A 146 -18.85 4.71 -7.35
CA TYR A 146 -19.23 6.05 -6.92
C TYR A 146 -19.00 6.31 -5.42
N ILE A 147 -19.17 5.29 -4.56
CA ILE A 147 -18.92 5.39 -3.10
C ILE A 147 -17.42 5.51 -2.87
N ARG A 148 -16.66 4.62 -3.49
CA ARG A 148 -15.20 4.64 -3.43
C ARG A 148 -14.62 5.97 -3.89
N ASP A 149 -15.06 6.44 -5.07
CA ASP A 149 -14.52 7.64 -5.69
C ASP A 149 -14.84 8.89 -4.84
N LYS A 150 -16.04 9.00 -4.27
CA LYS A 150 -16.40 10.10 -3.36
C LYS A 150 -15.63 10.06 -2.04
N TYR A 151 -15.48 8.88 -1.44
CA TYR A 151 -14.72 8.73 -0.21
C TYR A 151 -13.25 9.07 -0.43
N LEU A 152 -12.65 8.57 -1.52
CA LEU A 152 -11.27 8.89 -1.86
C LEU A 152 -11.10 10.40 -2.16
N ALA A 153 -12.06 11.03 -2.86
CA ALA A 153 -12.07 12.47 -3.08
C ALA A 153 -12.13 13.26 -1.76
N SER A 154 -12.91 12.80 -0.77
CA SER A 154 -12.99 13.45 0.55
C SER A 154 -11.66 13.42 1.31
N ILE A 155 -10.91 12.31 1.19
CA ILE A 155 -9.59 12.17 1.83
C ILE A 155 -8.54 13.00 1.10
N VAL A 156 -8.53 12.97 -0.25
CA VAL A 156 -7.62 13.78 -1.09
C VAL A 156 -7.79 15.28 -0.85
N SER A 157 -8.99 15.71 -0.44
CA SER A 157 -9.27 17.12 -0.12
C SER A 157 -8.67 17.59 1.21
N HIS A 158 -8.27 16.66 2.10
CA HIS A 158 -7.75 17.01 3.42
C HIS A 158 -6.37 17.68 3.33
N PRO A 159 -6.13 18.84 3.99
CA PRO A 159 -4.88 19.60 3.85
C PRO A 159 -3.65 18.86 4.39
N ASN A 160 -3.80 18.04 5.41
CA ASN A 160 -2.73 17.30 6.04
C ASN A 160 -2.54 15.89 5.48
N ILE A 161 -3.26 15.50 4.40
CA ILE A 161 -3.13 14.18 3.77
C ILE A 161 -2.65 14.35 2.33
N GLU A 162 -1.55 13.69 1.99
CA GLU A 162 -1.08 13.52 0.62
C GLU A 162 -1.19 12.05 0.23
N ILE A 163 -1.85 11.78 -0.91
CA ILE A 163 -1.96 10.44 -1.48
C ILE A 163 -1.22 10.40 -2.80
N ARG A 164 -0.34 9.42 -2.95
CA ARG A 164 0.30 9.10 -4.23
C ARG A 164 -0.10 7.71 -4.68
N LEU A 165 -0.24 7.53 -5.99
CA LEU A 165 -0.58 6.25 -6.60
C LEU A 165 0.63 5.73 -7.37
N PHE A 166 1.08 4.52 -7.01
CA PHE A 166 2.18 3.84 -7.69
C PHE A 166 1.67 3.21 -8.98
N ASN A 167 2.35 3.47 -10.08
CA ASN A 167 2.08 2.94 -11.42
C ASN A 167 0.62 3.14 -11.86
N ALA A 168 0.14 4.39 -11.76
CA ALA A 168 -1.23 4.77 -12.05
C ALA A 168 -1.64 4.48 -13.48
N TRP A 169 -2.88 4.03 -13.67
CA TRP A 169 -3.49 3.85 -14.98
C TRP A 169 -3.72 5.21 -15.67
N LYS A 170 -3.46 5.27 -16.97
CA LYS A 170 -3.77 6.47 -17.76
C LYS A 170 -5.27 6.69 -17.89
N SER A 171 -6.03 5.62 -18.04
CA SER A 171 -7.49 5.69 -18.14
C SER A 171 -8.16 5.02 -16.97
N ARG A 172 -9.06 5.74 -16.30
CA ARG A 172 -9.79 5.22 -15.16
C ARG A 172 -11.06 4.46 -15.55
N ARG A 173 -11.58 4.64 -16.77
CA ARG A 173 -12.87 4.08 -17.22
C ARG A 173 -12.84 3.61 -18.69
N GLY A 174 -13.70 2.65 -19.01
CA GLY A 174 -14.08 2.26 -20.36
C GLY A 174 -13.13 1.35 -21.12
N ALA A 175 -13.40 1.18 -22.43
CA ALA A 175 -12.66 0.28 -23.33
C ALA A 175 -11.18 0.64 -23.50
N VAL A 176 -10.80 1.91 -23.32
CA VAL A 176 -9.42 2.38 -23.38
C VAL A 176 -8.55 1.70 -22.32
N ARG A 177 -9.12 1.37 -21.15
CA ARG A 177 -8.43 0.61 -20.11
C ARG A 177 -8.12 -0.84 -20.54
N GLY A 178 -9.04 -1.47 -21.29
CA GLY A 178 -8.80 -2.79 -21.88
C GLY A 178 -7.69 -2.78 -22.92
N ALA A 179 -7.63 -1.73 -23.77
CA ALA A 179 -6.55 -1.55 -24.72
C ALA A 179 -5.19 -1.27 -24.03
N GLU A 180 -5.18 -0.53 -22.91
CA GLU A 180 -3.97 -0.32 -22.10
C GLU A 180 -3.48 -1.64 -21.48
N LEU A 181 -4.39 -2.51 -21.05
CA LEU A 181 -4.07 -3.84 -20.54
C LEU A 181 -3.35 -4.70 -21.58
N LEU A 182 -3.85 -4.72 -22.83
CA LEU A 182 -3.29 -5.53 -23.90
C LEU A 182 -1.94 -5.00 -24.42
N GLY A 183 -1.78 -3.66 -24.47
CA GLY A 183 -0.60 -3.03 -25.07
C GLY A 183 0.57 -2.76 -24.11
N ARG A 184 0.41 -2.99 -22.78
CA ARG A 184 1.37 -2.58 -21.77
C ARG A 184 1.50 -3.57 -20.61
N MET A 185 1.38 -4.86 -20.88
CA MET A 185 1.45 -5.94 -19.87
C MET A 185 2.72 -5.86 -19.03
N GLU A 186 3.87 -5.55 -19.62
CA GLU A 186 5.14 -5.47 -18.90
C GLU A 186 5.14 -4.34 -17.86
N ARG A 187 4.61 -3.16 -18.23
CA ARG A 187 4.42 -2.06 -17.27
C ARG A 187 3.45 -2.45 -16.16
N LEU A 188 2.34 -3.11 -16.52
CA LEU A 188 1.31 -3.50 -15.55
C LEU A 188 1.78 -4.56 -14.55
N ASN A 189 2.82 -5.32 -14.88
CA ASN A 189 3.43 -6.29 -13.98
C ASN A 189 4.36 -5.65 -12.94
N ARG A 190 4.79 -4.40 -13.14
CA ARG A 190 5.59 -3.67 -12.16
C ARG A 190 4.68 -3.14 -11.05
N ARG A 191 4.61 -3.86 -9.93
CA ARG A 191 3.73 -3.55 -8.81
C ARG A 191 4.52 -3.32 -7.53
N MET A 192 3.99 -2.45 -6.70
CA MET A 192 4.50 -2.19 -5.37
C MET A 192 3.80 -3.13 -4.38
N HIS A 193 4.50 -4.18 -3.95
CA HIS A 193 3.90 -5.18 -3.06
C HIS A 193 4.24 -4.96 -1.57
N ASN A 194 4.93 -3.89 -1.24
CA ASN A 194 5.27 -3.52 0.13
C ASN A 194 4.02 -3.18 0.94
N LYS A 195 4.03 -3.54 2.24
CA LYS A 195 3.00 -3.17 3.20
C LYS A 195 3.69 -2.69 4.46
N GLN A 196 3.54 -1.42 4.76
CA GLN A 196 4.10 -0.82 5.96
C GLN A 196 3.29 0.40 6.42
N MET A 197 3.35 0.66 7.71
CA MET A 197 2.76 1.83 8.36
C MET A 197 3.75 2.33 9.40
N ILE A 198 4.10 3.61 9.34
CA ILE A 198 5.17 4.21 10.14
C ILE A 198 4.62 5.44 10.85
N ALA A 199 4.78 5.50 12.18
CA ALA A 199 4.35 6.63 13.00
C ALA A 199 5.58 7.37 13.57
N ASP A 200 5.61 8.69 13.37
CA ASP A 200 6.61 9.63 13.92
C ASP A 200 8.07 9.27 13.62
N ASN A 201 8.32 8.43 12.61
CA ASN A 201 9.63 7.86 12.30
C ASN A 201 10.28 7.12 13.50
N ARG A 202 9.43 6.56 14.41
CA ARG A 202 9.82 5.87 15.64
C ARG A 202 9.27 4.48 15.79
N ALA A 203 8.08 4.22 15.26
CA ALA A 203 7.46 2.90 15.24
C ALA A 203 6.99 2.55 13.84
N ALA A 204 7.20 1.31 13.40
CA ALA A 204 6.77 0.83 12.09
C ALA A 204 6.18 -0.57 12.19
N ILE A 205 5.08 -0.82 11.48
CA ILE A 205 4.57 -2.16 11.19
C ILE A 205 4.96 -2.49 9.76
N ILE A 206 5.67 -3.61 9.56
CA ILE A 206 6.06 -4.13 8.25
C ILE A 206 5.61 -5.58 8.18
N GLY A 207 5.02 -6.01 7.06
CA GLY A 207 4.62 -7.40 6.92
C GLY A 207 3.88 -7.72 5.65
N GLY A 208 3.12 -8.82 5.68
CA GLY A 208 2.38 -9.34 4.55
C GLY A 208 0.93 -8.86 4.48
N ARG A 209 0.33 -8.39 5.60
CA ARG A 209 -1.08 -8.02 5.66
C ARG A 209 -1.38 -6.73 4.89
N ASN A 210 -2.33 -6.82 3.97
CA ASN A 210 -2.98 -5.66 3.39
C ASN A 210 -4.08 -5.11 4.31
N ILE A 211 -4.77 -4.09 3.86
CA ILE A 211 -5.89 -3.48 4.59
C ILE A 211 -7.21 -3.90 3.94
N ALA A 212 -7.81 -4.95 4.52
CA ALA A 212 -9.12 -5.48 4.14
C ALA A 212 -9.63 -6.46 5.21
N ASP A 213 -10.93 -6.71 5.26
CA ASP A 213 -11.57 -7.62 6.21
C ASP A 213 -10.94 -9.02 6.20
N GLU A 214 -10.53 -9.50 5.03
CA GLU A 214 -9.88 -10.81 4.84
C GLU A 214 -8.48 -10.93 5.47
N TYR A 215 -7.84 -9.79 5.82
CA TYR A 215 -6.54 -9.76 6.52
C TYR A 215 -6.67 -9.43 8.02
N THR A 216 -7.87 -9.05 8.46
CA THR A 216 -8.13 -8.64 9.84
C THR A 216 -9.05 -9.59 10.61
N GLY A 217 -9.49 -10.68 9.98
CA GLY A 217 -10.33 -11.69 10.61
C GLY A 217 -11.82 -11.41 10.52
N PHE A 218 -12.27 -10.45 9.71
CA PHE A 218 -13.67 -10.05 9.60
C PHE A 218 -14.38 -10.58 8.35
N ASN A 219 -13.70 -11.33 7.51
CA ASN A 219 -14.37 -11.94 6.36
C ASN A 219 -15.07 -13.24 6.77
N ASP A 220 -16.33 -13.40 6.34
CA ASP A 220 -17.16 -14.53 6.73
C ASP A 220 -16.85 -15.82 5.92
N GLU A 221 -16.18 -15.69 4.76
CA GLU A 221 -15.89 -16.82 3.86
C GLU A 221 -14.48 -17.37 4.10
N PHE A 222 -13.48 -16.50 4.17
CA PHE A 222 -12.07 -16.88 4.43
C PHE A 222 -11.28 -15.70 5.01
N ASN A 223 -10.24 -16.02 5.75
CA ASN A 223 -9.27 -15.04 6.23
C ASN A 223 -7.87 -15.52 5.95
N PHE A 224 -7.01 -14.62 5.49
CA PHE A 224 -5.59 -14.91 5.31
C PHE A 224 -4.91 -15.09 6.67
N VAL A 225 -3.99 -16.05 6.74
CA VAL A 225 -2.99 -16.13 7.79
C VAL A 225 -1.73 -15.47 7.26
N ASP A 226 -1.27 -14.45 7.94
CA ASP A 226 -0.12 -13.66 7.51
C ASP A 226 0.64 -13.15 8.74
N LEU A 227 1.85 -12.65 8.57
CA LEU A 227 2.69 -12.16 9.65
C LEU A 227 3.07 -10.70 9.41
N ASP A 228 3.03 -9.92 10.50
CA ASP A 228 3.61 -8.59 10.54
C ASP A 228 4.57 -8.48 11.73
N VAL A 229 5.45 -7.50 11.67
CA VAL A 229 6.36 -7.15 12.76
C VAL A 229 6.20 -5.67 13.08
N LEU A 230 5.91 -5.37 14.34
CA LEU A 230 6.09 -4.01 14.87
C LEU A 230 7.56 -3.84 15.24
N GLY A 231 8.20 -2.80 14.71
CA GLY A 231 9.56 -2.40 15.06
C GLY A 231 9.58 -0.99 15.66
N VAL A 232 10.26 -0.79 16.79
CA VAL A 232 10.42 0.50 17.46
C VAL A 232 11.90 0.89 17.49
N GLY A 233 12.21 2.13 17.15
CA GLY A 233 13.58 2.66 17.13
C GLY A 233 14.21 2.65 15.72
N PRO A 234 15.49 2.29 15.55
CA PRO A 234 16.20 2.30 14.26
C PRO A 234 15.48 1.58 13.11
N ALA A 235 14.75 0.49 13.40
CA ALA A 235 13.96 -0.23 12.42
C ALA A 235 12.92 0.66 11.73
N ALA A 236 12.27 1.57 12.46
CA ALA A 236 11.30 2.49 11.89
C ALA A 236 11.95 3.48 10.93
N ARG A 237 13.15 3.96 11.22
CA ARG A 237 13.91 4.86 10.32
C ARG A 237 14.32 4.16 9.04
N GLN A 238 14.77 2.90 9.13
CA GLN A 238 15.08 2.08 7.95
C GLN A 238 13.81 1.84 7.10
N ALA A 239 12.65 1.63 7.74
CA ALA A 239 11.37 1.55 7.04
C ALA A 239 11.00 2.87 6.34
N SER A 240 11.25 4.02 6.97
CA SER A 240 11.03 5.34 6.36
C SER A 240 11.91 5.58 5.15
N GLU A 241 13.18 5.14 5.17
CA GLU A 241 14.08 5.22 4.01
C GLU A 241 13.55 4.38 2.83
N VAL A 242 12.99 3.19 3.12
CA VAL A 242 12.32 2.37 2.10
C VAL A 242 11.08 3.09 1.56
N PHE A 243 10.24 3.61 2.45
CA PHE A 243 9.06 4.38 2.05
C PHE A 243 9.43 5.54 1.14
N ASP A 244 10.40 6.36 1.52
CA ASP A 244 10.82 7.55 0.79
C ASP A 244 11.36 7.24 -0.61
N ARG A 245 12.04 6.09 -0.80
CA ARG A 245 12.46 5.64 -2.14
C ARG A 245 11.27 5.38 -3.05
N PHE A 246 10.23 4.70 -2.57
CA PHE A 246 9.01 4.45 -3.34
C PHE A 246 8.19 5.73 -3.52
N TRP A 247 8.07 6.55 -2.47
CA TRP A 247 7.33 7.81 -2.46
C TRP A 247 7.85 8.83 -3.48
N ASN A 248 9.16 8.87 -3.68
CA ASN A 248 9.84 9.78 -4.59
C ASN A 248 10.21 9.15 -5.94
N SER A 249 9.77 7.91 -6.20
CA SER A 249 10.10 7.21 -7.44
C SER A 249 9.42 7.83 -8.66
N GLU A 250 9.95 7.55 -9.85
CA GLU A 250 9.35 7.99 -11.12
C GLU A 250 7.99 7.36 -11.43
N TRP A 251 7.58 6.34 -10.66
CA TRP A 251 6.34 5.59 -10.86
C TRP A 251 5.14 6.17 -10.14
N VAL A 252 5.34 7.21 -9.31
CA VAL A 252 4.25 7.79 -8.52
C VAL A 252 3.60 8.97 -9.21
N VAL A 253 2.30 9.09 -8.96
CA VAL A 253 1.46 10.20 -9.44
C VAL A 253 0.68 10.72 -8.23
N SER A 254 0.52 12.04 -8.13
CA SER A 254 -0.36 12.61 -7.11
C SER A 254 -1.81 12.17 -7.36
N ALA A 255 -2.49 11.72 -6.31
CA ALA A 255 -3.91 11.42 -6.43
C ALA A 255 -4.74 12.66 -6.79
N ARG A 256 -4.28 13.86 -6.46
CA ARG A 256 -4.93 15.14 -6.83
C ARG A 256 -4.92 15.40 -8.34
N ASP A 257 -3.99 14.80 -9.08
CA ASP A 257 -3.95 14.90 -10.56
C ASP A 257 -4.96 13.95 -11.23
N LEU A 258 -5.54 13.01 -10.46
CA LEU A 258 -6.42 11.95 -10.95
C LEU A 258 -7.84 12.04 -10.39
N ILE A 259 -7.99 12.67 -9.24
CA ILE A 259 -9.22 12.72 -8.45
C ILE A 259 -9.46 14.18 -8.10
N GLU A 260 -10.59 14.69 -8.56
CA GLU A 260 -11.00 16.06 -8.27
C GLU A 260 -11.36 16.19 -6.78
N PRO A 261 -10.74 17.12 -6.05
CA PRO A 261 -11.11 17.41 -4.66
C PRO A 261 -12.56 17.90 -4.57
N ILE A 262 -13.18 17.65 -3.42
CA ILE A 262 -14.55 18.08 -3.13
C ILE A 262 -14.56 19.16 -2.04
N PRO A 263 -15.64 19.96 -1.92
CA PRO A 263 -15.79 20.94 -0.86
C PRO A 263 -15.68 20.30 0.54
N GLU A 264 -15.13 21.05 1.49
CA GLU A 264 -14.93 20.59 2.88
C GLU A 264 -16.23 20.13 3.54
N ALA A 265 -17.34 20.84 3.30
CA ALA A 265 -18.64 20.45 3.84
C ALA A 265 -19.11 19.09 3.35
N ASP A 266 -18.87 18.78 2.06
CA ASP A 266 -19.21 17.49 1.46
C ASP A 266 -18.28 16.37 2.00
N ALA A 267 -17.00 16.68 2.16
CA ALA A 267 -16.04 15.75 2.76
C ALA A 267 -16.44 15.38 4.20
N LYS A 268 -16.83 16.39 5.00
CA LYS A 268 -17.31 16.20 6.37
C LYS A 268 -18.54 15.29 6.41
N ALA A 269 -19.55 15.56 5.58
CA ALA A 269 -20.76 14.75 5.51
C ALA A 269 -20.47 13.28 5.15
N ILE A 270 -19.50 13.04 4.25
CA ILE A 270 -19.07 11.70 3.89
C ILE A 270 -18.40 11.01 5.08
N HIS A 271 -17.49 11.69 5.80
CA HIS A 271 -16.83 11.14 6.98
C HIS A 271 -17.82 10.81 8.12
N GLU A 272 -18.81 11.65 8.34
CA GLU A 272 -19.90 11.40 9.29
C GLU A 272 -20.71 10.16 8.90
N SER A 273 -21.07 10.01 7.62
CA SER A 273 -21.76 8.83 7.10
C SER A 273 -20.94 7.54 7.28
N VAL A 274 -19.62 7.61 7.04
CA VAL A 274 -18.71 6.47 7.28
C VAL A 274 -18.67 6.13 8.76
N THR A 275 -18.57 7.13 9.64
CA THR A 275 -18.58 6.91 11.10
C THR A 275 -19.86 6.22 11.56
N GLN A 276 -21.03 6.67 11.10
CA GLN A 276 -22.33 6.04 11.40
C GLN A 276 -22.37 4.58 10.92
N ARG A 277 -21.87 4.32 9.72
CA ARG A 277 -21.78 2.96 9.18
C ARG A 277 -20.89 2.06 10.04
N LEU A 278 -19.72 2.54 10.46
CA LEU A 278 -18.79 1.79 11.31
C LEU A 278 -19.40 1.50 12.70
N GLN A 279 -20.10 2.46 13.30
CA GLN A 279 -20.81 2.29 14.58
C GLN A 279 -21.93 1.24 14.49
N ALA A 280 -22.57 1.12 13.32
CA ALA A 280 -23.63 0.13 13.09
C ALA A 280 -23.09 -1.26 12.68
N SER A 281 -21.79 -1.39 12.42
CA SER A 281 -21.19 -2.66 11.97
C SER A 281 -21.15 -3.68 13.09
N LYS A 282 -21.75 -4.85 12.86
CA LYS A 282 -21.67 -6.00 13.77
C LYS A 282 -20.29 -6.65 13.75
N LYS A 283 -19.54 -6.53 12.65
CA LYS A 283 -18.19 -7.09 12.50
C LYS A 283 -17.18 -6.39 13.42
N LEU A 284 -17.39 -5.11 13.69
CA LEU A 284 -16.55 -4.31 14.57
C LEU A 284 -17.00 -4.36 16.04
N ALA A 285 -17.87 -5.28 16.42
CA ALA A 285 -18.30 -5.41 17.81
C ALA A 285 -17.11 -5.62 18.73
N GLY A 286 -16.95 -4.74 19.74
CA GLY A 286 -15.81 -4.76 20.67
C GLY A 286 -14.58 -3.97 20.22
N ILE A 287 -14.60 -3.38 19.03
CA ILE A 287 -13.56 -2.47 18.56
C ILE A 287 -14.09 -1.03 18.60
N ALA A 288 -13.39 -0.15 19.30
CA ALA A 288 -13.78 1.25 19.36
C ALA A 288 -13.67 1.90 17.99
N VAL A 289 -14.71 2.60 17.54
CA VAL A 289 -14.70 3.37 16.29
C VAL A 289 -13.95 4.70 16.47
N GLU A 290 -14.02 5.30 17.65
CA GLU A 290 -13.31 6.54 17.97
C GLU A 290 -11.88 6.27 18.46
N PRO A 291 -10.95 7.24 18.29
CA PRO A 291 -9.57 7.13 18.78
C PRO A 291 -9.47 6.79 20.26
N GLY A 292 -8.56 5.87 20.60
CA GLY A 292 -8.29 5.45 21.97
C GLY A 292 -7.02 6.07 22.56
N ASP A 293 -6.89 5.99 23.88
CA ASP A 293 -5.62 6.22 24.57
C ASP A 293 -4.88 4.88 24.69
N TRP A 294 -3.74 4.78 24.02
CA TRP A 294 -2.95 3.55 23.94
C TRP A 294 -1.71 3.57 24.87
N LYS A 295 -1.60 4.58 25.74
CA LYS A 295 -0.40 4.75 26.57
C LYS A 295 -0.11 3.55 27.42
N ASP A 296 -1.11 3.03 28.13
CA ASP A 296 -0.95 1.86 29.02
C ASP A 296 -0.71 0.58 28.19
N THR A 297 -1.41 0.42 27.08
CA THR A 297 -1.23 -0.72 26.16
C THR A 297 0.19 -0.71 25.58
N CYS A 298 0.67 0.41 25.06
CA CYS A 298 2.04 0.55 24.57
C CYS A 298 3.08 0.32 25.67
N GLY A 299 2.84 0.82 26.90
CA GLY A 299 3.72 0.56 28.04
C GLY A 299 3.78 -0.93 28.45
N SER A 300 2.70 -1.66 28.21
CA SER A 300 2.67 -3.12 28.42
C SER A 300 3.41 -3.86 27.30
N LEU A 301 3.22 -3.42 26.05
CA LEU A 301 3.93 -3.98 24.86
C LEU A 301 5.45 -3.85 24.98
N GLU A 302 5.96 -2.75 25.55
CA GLU A 302 7.39 -2.53 25.75
C GLU A 302 8.07 -3.71 26.44
N LYS A 303 7.39 -4.33 27.42
CA LYS A 303 7.92 -5.48 28.20
C LYS A 303 7.96 -6.79 27.39
N SER A 304 7.23 -6.86 26.30
CA SER A 304 7.12 -8.03 25.42
C SER A 304 8.01 -7.91 24.19
N LEU A 305 8.73 -6.80 24.02
CA LEU A 305 9.59 -6.60 22.86
C LEU A 305 10.83 -7.49 22.91
N SER A 306 11.09 -8.19 21.82
CA SER A 306 12.40 -8.79 21.55
C SER A 306 13.36 -7.70 21.10
N ILE A 307 14.55 -7.65 21.69
CA ILE A 307 15.52 -6.57 21.39
C ILE A 307 16.64 -7.08 20.48
N GLY A 308 16.96 -6.31 19.45
CA GLY A 308 18.04 -6.65 18.52
C GLY A 308 18.35 -5.54 17.52
N LYS A 309 19.35 -5.80 16.69
CA LYS A 309 19.65 -4.94 15.52
C LYS A 309 18.74 -5.29 14.35
N SER A 310 18.49 -4.33 13.48
CA SER A 310 17.64 -4.50 12.31
C SER A 310 18.34 -4.16 11.02
N ARG A 311 17.88 -4.77 9.95
CA ARG A 311 18.15 -4.35 8.58
C ARG A 311 16.87 -4.52 7.74
N VAL A 312 16.26 -3.42 7.32
CA VAL A 312 15.11 -3.44 6.43
C VAL A 312 15.60 -3.45 4.98
N LEU A 313 15.20 -4.45 4.24
CA LEU A 313 15.63 -4.67 2.86
C LEU A 313 14.44 -4.50 1.91
N THR A 314 14.72 -3.99 0.72
CA THR A 314 13.75 -3.87 -0.37
C THR A 314 14.46 -3.85 -1.70
N ASP A 315 13.78 -4.28 -2.75
CA ASP A 315 14.20 -3.99 -4.13
C ASP A 315 13.91 -2.53 -4.46
N SER A 316 14.70 -1.96 -5.39
CA SER A 316 14.48 -0.58 -5.85
C SER A 316 13.25 -0.48 -6.74
N PRO A 317 12.45 0.60 -6.63
CA PRO A 317 11.41 0.91 -7.59
C PRO A 317 11.96 1.39 -8.94
N ASP A 318 13.25 1.73 -9.03
CA ASP A 318 13.85 2.37 -10.20
C ASP A 318 13.98 1.43 -11.40
N ARG A 319 14.00 2.00 -12.61
CA ARG A 319 14.01 1.26 -13.88
C ARG A 319 15.24 0.42 -14.10
N ASP A 320 16.39 1.01 -13.81
CA ASP A 320 17.68 0.45 -14.20
C ASP A 320 18.23 -0.53 -13.16
N ALA A 321 17.61 -0.53 -12.00
CA ALA A 321 17.88 -1.47 -10.95
C ALA A 321 16.90 -2.66 -11.04
N ILE A 322 17.11 -3.58 -11.99
CA ILE A 322 16.78 -4.98 -11.72
C ILE A 322 17.75 -5.38 -10.61
N SER A 323 17.48 -4.86 -9.43
CA SER A 323 18.30 -5.15 -8.27
C SER A 323 17.88 -6.52 -7.76
N HIS A 324 18.72 -7.50 -7.97
CA HIS A 324 18.63 -8.79 -7.30
C HIS A 324 19.05 -8.68 -5.81
N HIS A 325 18.82 -7.51 -5.19
CA HIS A 325 19.23 -7.27 -3.81
C HIS A 325 18.49 -8.17 -2.83
N MET A 326 17.16 -8.34 -3.03
CA MET A 326 16.39 -9.21 -2.14
C MET A 326 16.79 -10.68 -2.24
N PRO A 327 16.86 -11.30 -3.44
CA PRO A 327 17.33 -12.67 -3.57
C PRO A 327 18.74 -12.88 -3.01
N GLN A 328 19.65 -11.94 -3.25
CA GLN A 328 21.00 -12.01 -2.72
C GLN A 328 21.03 -11.91 -1.19
N ALA A 329 20.30 -10.97 -0.62
CA ALA A 329 20.24 -10.78 0.84
C ALA A 329 19.59 -11.98 1.55
N VAL A 330 18.53 -12.55 0.97
CA VAL A 330 17.91 -13.79 1.47
C VAL A 330 18.90 -14.93 1.40
N ARG A 331 19.61 -15.10 0.28
CA ARG A 331 20.65 -16.12 0.14
C ARG A 331 21.76 -15.95 1.18
N GLU A 332 22.28 -14.74 1.37
CA GLU A 332 23.31 -14.45 2.38
C GLU A 332 22.80 -14.79 3.79
N PHE A 333 21.55 -14.41 4.10
CA PHE A 333 20.93 -14.73 5.39
C PHE A 333 20.81 -16.24 5.60
N LEU A 334 20.32 -17.00 4.61
CA LEU A 334 20.20 -18.47 4.70
C LEU A 334 21.58 -19.15 4.86
N LEU A 335 22.61 -18.63 4.18
CA LEU A 335 23.97 -19.17 4.26
C LEU A 335 24.70 -18.78 5.55
N SER A 336 24.18 -17.81 6.32
CA SER A 336 24.74 -17.42 7.62
C SER A 336 24.26 -18.29 8.78
N ALA A 337 23.36 -19.24 8.56
CA ALA A 337 22.91 -20.15 9.59
C ALA A 337 23.96 -21.22 9.88
N ASP A 338 24.27 -21.39 11.16
CA ASP A 338 25.27 -22.36 11.63
C ASP A 338 24.69 -23.75 11.91
N GLU A 339 23.39 -23.83 12.26
CA GLU A 339 22.76 -25.09 12.66
C GLU A 339 21.50 -25.41 11.86
N GLU A 340 20.53 -24.49 11.80
CA GLU A 340 19.22 -24.78 11.22
C GLU A 340 18.60 -23.56 10.54
N VAL A 341 17.85 -23.81 9.45
CA VAL A 341 16.97 -22.83 8.79
C VAL A 341 15.56 -23.39 8.74
N LEU A 342 14.61 -22.68 9.36
CA LEU A 342 13.18 -22.98 9.28
C LEU A 342 12.51 -21.98 8.33
N ILE A 343 11.78 -22.50 7.35
CA ILE A 343 11.02 -21.71 6.36
C ILE A 343 9.56 -22.14 6.46
N THR A 344 8.67 -21.18 6.72
CA THR A 344 7.22 -21.39 6.83
C THR A 344 6.46 -20.71 5.69
#